data_82b2352612c772e19b593585d7eec7ab
#
_entry.id   82b2352612c772e19b593585d7eec7ab
#
_cell.length_a   1.000
_cell.length_b   1.000
_cell.length_c   1.000
_cell.angle_alpha   90.00
_cell.angle_beta   90.00
_cell.angle_gamma   90.00
#
_symmetry.space_group_name_H-M   'P 1'
#
loop_
_entity.id
_entity.type
_entity.pdbx_description
1 polymer ?
#
loop_
_entity_poly.entity_id
_entity_poly.type
_entity_poly.pdbx_seq_one_letter_code
_entity_poly.pdbx_strand_id
1 'polypeptide(L)' 'MDAQYINDKLNKLKAEKKELESQLEYVFSDATTEKLEEQIRELNHSIQVIEGWTPNE' A
#
# COMPACT_ATOMS: atom_id res chain seq x y z
N MET A 1 20.74 0.47 -5.79
CA MET A 1 19.61 1.39 -5.64
C MET A 1 19.72 2.13 -4.31
N ASP A 2 19.42 3.40 -4.31
CA ASP A 2 19.56 4.23 -3.12
C ASP A 2 18.53 3.83 -2.08
N ALA A 3 18.98 3.62 -0.84
CA ALA A 3 18.09 3.23 0.26
C ALA A 3 17.03 4.29 0.54
N GLN A 4 17.39 5.56 0.36
CA GLN A 4 16.42 6.64 0.57
C GLN A 4 15.31 6.59 -0.46
N TYR A 5 15.64 6.27 -1.70
CA TYR A 5 14.62 6.13 -2.75
C TYR A 5 13.64 5.02 -2.39
N ILE A 6 14.16 3.89 -1.91
CA ILE A 6 13.31 2.76 -1.52
C ILE A 6 12.42 3.15 -0.34
N ASN A 7 12.97 3.83 0.65
CA ASN A 7 12.21 4.26 1.82
C ASN A 7 11.12 5.25 1.44
N ASP A 8 11.43 6.21 0.57
CA ASP A 8 10.45 7.19 0.12
C ASP A 8 9.30 6.50 -0.61
N LYS A 9 9.62 5.53 -1.45
CA LYS A 9 8.61 4.78 -2.19
C LYS A 9 7.73 3.96 -1.25
N LEU A 10 8.35 3.30 -0.27
CA LEU A 10 7.60 2.55 0.74
C LEU A 10 6.66 3.45 1.54
N ASN A 11 7.16 4.59 1.98
CA ASN A 11 6.36 5.53 2.75
C ASN A 11 5.16 6.02 1.95
N LYS A 12 5.36 6.29 0.67
CA LYS A 12 4.28 6.71 -0.21
C LYS A 12 3.22 5.63 -0.36
N LEU A 13 3.65 4.40 -0.59
CA LEU A 13 2.71 3.29 -0.74
C LEU A 13 1.95 3.01 0.54
N LYS A 14 2.64 3.07 1.68
CA LYS A 14 1.99 2.87 2.97
C LYS A 14 0.97 3.96 3.27
N ALA A 15 1.27 5.20 2.87
CA ALA A 15 0.33 6.30 3.03
C ALA A 15 -0.91 6.11 2.16
N GLU A 16 -0.73 5.67 0.92
CA GLU A 16 -1.84 5.37 0.03
C GLU A 16 -2.72 4.25 0.59
N LYS A 17 -2.09 3.20 1.10
CA LYS A 17 -2.80 2.09 1.71
C LYS A 17 -3.65 2.56 2.89
N LYS A 18 -3.06 3.39 3.75
CA LYS A 18 -3.76 3.91 4.92
C LYS A 18 -4.95 4.75 4.51
N GLU A 19 -4.81 5.54 3.47
CA GLU A 19 -5.91 6.35 2.96
C GLU A 19 -7.04 5.47 2.43
N LEU A 20 -6.71 4.42 1.68
CA LEU A 20 -7.72 3.50 1.19
C LEU A 20 -8.43 2.78 2.32
N GLU A 21 -7.70 2.38 3.36
CA GLU A 21 -8.30 1.76 4.53
C GLU A 21 -9.25 2.71 5.26
N SER A 22 -8.89 3.99 5.32
CA SER A 22 -9.76 5.02 5.87
C SER A 22 -11.05 5.15 5.07
N GLN A 23 -10.93 5.12 3.73
CA GLN A 23 -12.10 5.21 2.87
C GLN A 23 -13.04 4.04 3.08
N LEU A 24 -12.52 2.85 3.36
CA LEU A 24 -13.35 1.69 3.63
C LEU A 24 -14.32 1.89 4.79
N GLU A 25 -13.92 2.68 5.77
CA GLU A 25 -14.76 2.95 6.93
C GLU A 25 -16.03 3.74 6.59
N TYR A 26 -15.99 4.47 5.48
CA TYR A 26 -17.08 5.35 5.07
C TYR A 26 -17.82 4.86 3.84
N VAL A 27 -17.52 3.65 3.38
CA VAL A 27 -18.13 3.11 2.17
C VAL A 27 -19.25 2.13 2.58
N PHE A 28 -20.40 2.30 1.95
CA PHE A 28 -21.56 1.45 2.23
C PHE A 28 -21.97 0.60 1.03
N SER A 29 -21.25 0.68 -0.07
CA SER A 29 -21.52 -0.11 -1.28
C SER A 29 -20.59 -1.31 -1.34
N ASP A 30 -21.17 -2.50 -1.52
CA ASP A 30 -20.37 -3.73 -1.64
C ASP A 30 -19.41 -3.68 -2.82
N ALA A 31 -19.86 -3.14 -3.95
CA ALA A 31 -19.01 -3.06 -5.14
C ALA A 31 -17.80 -2.15 -4.90
N THR A 32 -18.01 -1.02 -4.24
CA THR A 32 -16.91 -0.10 -3.93
C THR A 32 -15.98 -0.71 -2.88
N THR A 33 -16.54 -1.41 -1.90
CA THR A 33 -15.75 -2.09 -0.89
C THR A 33 -14.81 -3.11 -1.53
N GLU A 34 -15.33 -3.93 -2.44
CA GLU A 34 -14.50 -4.91 -3.14
C GLU A 34 -13.38 -4.26 -3.93
N LYS A 35 -13.68 -3.15 -4.58
CA LYS A 35 -12.69 -2.42 -5.36
C LYS A 35 -11.57 -1.88 -4.49
N LEU A 36 -11.93 -1.29 -3.36
CA LEU A 36 -10.95 -0.77 -2.42
C LEU A 36 -10.11 -1.89 -1.81
N GLU A 37 -10.73 -3.00 -1.45
CA GLU A 37 -10.00 -4.14 -0.92
C GLU A 37 -9.02 -4.71 -1.93
N GLU A 38 -9.41 -4.77 -3.20
CA GLU A 38 -8.50 -5.22 -4.24
C GLU A 38 -7.31 -4.28 -4.39
N GLN A 39 -7.54 -2.97 -4.36
CA GLN A 39 -6.46 -2.00 -4.42
C GLN A 39 -5.54 -2.12 -3.23
N ILE A 40 -6.08 -2.34 -2.04
CA ILE A 40 -5.28 -2.54 -0.84
C ILE A 40 -4.41 -3.78 -0.97
N ARG A 41 -4.95 -4.87 -1.50
CA ARG A 41 -4.16 -6.09 -1.73
C ARG A 41 -3.02 -5.85 -2.70
N GLU A 42 -3.28 -5.10 -3.77
CA GLU A 42 -2.23 -4.76 -4.73
C GLU A 42 -1.14 -3.91 -4.10
N LEU A 43 -1.52 -2.94 -3.28
CA LEU A 43 -0.57 -2.11 -2.56
C LEU A 43 0.25 -2.94 -1.57
N ASN A 44 -0.40 -3.86 -0.85
CA ASN A 44 0.31 -4.76 0.07
C ASN A 44 1.34 -5.59 -0.67
N HIS A 45 0.98 -6.09 -1.84
CA HIS A 45 1.90 -6.87 -2.64
C HIS A 45 3.11 -6.03 -3.07
N SER A 46 2.85 -4.83 -3.55
CA SER A 46 3.91 -3.91 -3.96
C SER A 46 4.82 -3.57 -2.79
N ILE A 47 4.24 -3.32 -1.63
CA ILE A 47 5.01 -3.03 -0.42
C ILE A 47 5.93 -4.20 -0.08
N GLN A 48 5.40 -5.43 -0.11
CA GLN A 48 6.20 -6.62 0.20
C GLN A 48 7.34 -6.79 -0.77
N VAL A 49 7.09 -6.56 -2.06
CA VAL A 49 8.13 -6.68 -3.07
C VAL A 49 9.24 -5.67 -2.82
N ILE A 50 8.87 -4.42 -2.53
CA ILE A 50 9.86 -3.37 -2.30
C ILE A 50 10.60 -3.58 -0.99
N GLU A 51 9.94 -4.06 0.03
CA GLU A 51 10.60 -4.40 1.30
C GLU A 51 11.64 -5.49 1.10
N GLY A 52 11.40 -6.40 0.16
CA GLY A 52 12.36 -7.41 -0.20
C GLY A 52 13.61 -6.86 -0.88
N TRP A 53 13.54 -5.64 -1.41
CA TRP A 53 14.69 -4.99 -2.05
C TRP A 53 15.61 -4.31 -1.04
N THR A 54 15.12 -4.08 0.17
CA THR A 54 15.91 -3.38 1.19
C THR A 54 17.07 -4.27 1.60
N PRO A 55 18.28 -3.72 1.62
CA PRO A 55 19.42 -4.53 2.07
C PRO A 55 19.27 -4.90 3.53
N ASN A 56 19.53 -6.14 3.85
CA ASN A 56 19.56 -6.60 5.23
C ASN A 56 20.88 -6.16 5.85
N GLU A 57 20.77 -5.45 6.90
CA GLU A 57 21.97 -5.00 7.62
C GLU A 57 22.22 -5.82 8.84
#